data_4e95d847a927c63024ab2bbb5cbd6d98
#
_entry.id   4e95d847a927c63024ab2bbb5cbd6d98
#
_cell.length_a   1.000
_cell.length_b   1.000
_cell.length_c   1.000
_cell.angle_alpha   90.00
_cell.angle_beta   90.00
_cell.angle_gamma   90.00
#
_symmetry.space_group_name_H-M   'P 1'
#
loop_
_entity.id
_entity.type
_entity.pdbx_description
1 polymer ?
#
loop_
_entity_poly.entity_id
_entity_poly.type
_entity_poly.pdbx_seq_one_letter_code
_entity_poly.pdbx_strand_id
1 'polypeptide(L)'
;MCLHAKGQQLSCLALKEPVSIIASDRVIKKLDMSILSRVREWVRITRGSRMETSCLELALEGERQCKVGDYRAGVSFFESAIQVGTEDLQILSAIYSQLGNAYFHLREYSKALEYHRHDLNLTRTCGDELGEAKASGNLGNTLKVLGRFDEAVVCCQRHYDITRGMYDKVGQARALYNFGNVYHAKGKSICWTGAEPGEIPEEAKVALNKATEYYEFNLSIVKDLGDRPAQGRTYGNLGNTHYLLGNFQRAVVAHGQRLLIAKEFGDMAAERRAYCNLGNAYIFLGQFEVAAEHYKRTLQLAMLLTDKAVEAQACYSLGNTYTLQQDYQTAIDYHLKHLIIAQELKDRVGEGRACWSLGNAHTALGNHQKAIHFAEKHLVISKEVLVYCYWATLYSSRSNACYQYLSSSHSAFCWTSEELHGNNLLIIIQ
;
A
#
# COMPACT_ATOMS: atom_id res chain seq x y z
N MET A 1 33.70 4.50 -62.44
CA MET A 1 34.76 5.45 -62.13
C MET A 1 34.92 5.45 -60.63
N CYS A 2 35.76 4.59 -60.08
CA CYS A 2 37.15 4.80 -59.66
C CYS A 2 37.35 6.09 -58.86
N LEU A 3 37.71 5.98 -57.56
CA LEU A 3 39.05 5.80 -56.96
C LEU A 3 38.86 5.66 -55.43
N HIS A 4 39.23 4.61 -54.82
CA HIS A 4 40.42 4.22 -54.06
C HIS A 4 41.13 5.34 -53.29
N ALA A 5 41.20 5.23 -51.94
CA ALA A 5 42.40 5.45 -51.12
C ALA A 5 42.15 4.99 -49.68
N LYS A 6 42.70 3.85 -49.42
CA LYS A 6 43.72 3.49 -48.44
C LYS A 6 43.45 3.81 -46.97
N GLY A 7 43.29 2.72 -46.24
CA GLY A 7 43.32 2.64 -44.80
C GLY A 7 44.69 2.96 -44.19
N GLN A 8 44.63 3.37 -42.94
CA GLN A 8 45.71 3.11 -42.00
C GLN A 8 45.09 2.73 -40.65
N GLN A 9 45.34 1.49 -40.30
CA GLN A 9 45.22 0.99 -38.92
C GLN A 9 46.16 1.76 -38.03
N LEU A 10 45.62 2.30 -36.93
CA LEU A 10 46.41 2.67 -35.75
C LEU A 10 46.02 1.69 -34.64
N SER A 11 47.02 0.89 -34.36
CA SER A 11 47.04 -0.13 -33.32
C SER A 11 46.87 0.48 -31.93
N CYS A 12 46.04 -0.20 -31.13
CA CYS A 12 45.97 -0.11 -29.67
C CYS A 12 47.36 -0.29 -29.06
N LEU A 13 47.89 0.75 -28.44
CA LEU A 13 48.99 0.65 -27.48
C LEU A 13 48.39 0.71 -26.09
N ALA A 14 48.43 -0.44 -25.41
CA ALA A 14 48.19 -0.56 -24.00
C ALA A 14 49.16 0.28 -23.20
N LEU A 15 48.68 1.26 -22.47
CA LEU A 15 49.48 1.95 -21.45
C LEU A 15 49.34 1.13 -20.15
N LYS A 16 50.39 0.34 -19.87
CA LYS A 16 50.71 -0.19 -18.55
C LYS A 16 51.39 0.88 -17.72
N GLU A 17 50.99 0.96 -16.45
CA GLU A 17 51.60 1.53 -15.27
C GLU A 17 51.66 3.09 -15.10
N PRO A 18 51.44 3.55 -13.83
CA PRO A 18 51.58 4.97 -13.53
C PRO A 18 53.04 5.36 -13.43
N VAL A 19 53.48 6.20 -14.36
CA VAL A 19 54.79 6.82 -14.29
C VAL A 19 54.81 7.80 -13.13
N SER A 20 55.55 7.46 -12.08
CA SER A 20 55.90 8.37 -11.00
C SER A 20 56.87 9.42 -11.57
N ILE A 21 56.37 10.56 -11.96
CA ILE A 21 57.20 11.72 -12.32
C ILE A 21 57.61 12.37 -11.00
N ILE A 22 58.77 12.01 -10.51
CA ILE A 22 59.54 12.84 -9.56
C ILE A 22 60.10 13.99 -10.36
N ALA A 23 59.33 15.05 -10.50
CA ALA A 23 59.82 16.29 -11.06
C ALA A 23 60.72 17.00 -10.01
N SER A 24 62.00 17.15 -10.31
CA SER A 24 62.91 17.91 -9.44
C SER A 24 62.43 19.35 -9.29
N ASP A 25 62.54 19.90 -8.08
CA ASP A 25 62.11 21.23 -7.65
C ASP A 25 62.58 22.40 -8.53
N ARG A 26 63.44 22.19 -9.51
CA ARG A 26 63.94 23.21 -10.44
C ARG A 26 63.07 23.42 -11.70
N VAL A 27 62.16 22.47 -12.05
CA VAL A 27 61.28 22.58 -13.22
C VAL A 27 59.95 23.26 -12.87
N ILE A 28 59.55 23.19 -11.61
CA ILE A 28 58.27 23.75 -11.14
C ILE A 28 58.25 25.28 -11.05
N LYS A 29 59.42 25.92 -10.99
CA LYS A 29 59.51 27.41 -10.86
C LYS A 29 59.24 28.20 -12.15
N LYS A 30 58.97 27.57 -13.28
CA LYS A 30 58.66 28.25 -14.56
C LYS A 30 57.33 27.88 -15.21
N LEU A 31 56.49 27.10 -14.56
CA LEU A 31 55.13 26.87 -15.05
C LEU A 31 54.25 28.02 -14.62
N ASP A 32 53.71 28.72 -15.60
CA ASP A 32 52.77 29.81 -15.42
C ASP A 32 51.58 29.32 -14.54
N MET A 33 51.33 30.03 -13.43
CA MET A 33 50.24 29.71 -12.49
C MET A 33 48.90 29.61 -13.19
N SER A 34 48.73 30.25 -14.34
CA SER A 34 47.53 30.16 -15.18
C SER A 34 47.36 28.78 -15.81
N ILE A 35 48.43 28.09 -16.17
CA ILE A 35 48.38 26.73 -16.74
C ILE A 35 48.04 25.71 -15.64
N LEU A 36 48.64 25.86 -14.48
CA LEU A 36 48.32 24.97 -13.33
C LEU A 36 46.88 25.12 -12.85
N SER A 37 46.32 26.33 -12.87
CA SER A 37 44.94 26.58 -12.55
C SER A 37 43.99 25.95 -13.60
N ARG A 38 44.32 26.08 -14.90
CA ARG A 38 43.55 25.47 -16.00
C ARG A 38 43.61 23.93 -15.97
N VAL A 39 44.77 23.34 -15.66
CA VAL A 39 44.91 21.89 -15.53
C VAL A 39 44.10 21.38 -14.32
N ARG A 40 44.15 22.10 -13.19
CA ARG A 40 43.30 21.75 -12.02
C ARG A 40 41.81 21.85 -12.34
N GLU A 41 41.41 22.89 -13.04
CA GLU A 41 40.02 23.10 -13.46
C GLU A 41 39.60 22.01 -14.47
N TRP A 42 40.44 21.68 -15.45
CA TRP A 42 40.16 20.60 -16.39
C TRP A 42 40.06 19.23 -15.72
N VAL A 43 40.95 18.92 -14.75
CA VAL A 43 40.89 17.70 -13.96
C VAL A 43 39.63 17.67 -13.09
N ARG A 44 39.21 18.80 -12.52
CA ARG A 44 37.97 18.94 -11.76
C ARG A 44 36.75 18.68 -12.63
N ILE A 45 36.69 19.30 -13.81
CA ILE A 45 35.62 19.17 -14.78
C ILE A 45 35.53 17.73 -15.31
N THR A 46 36.67 17.14 -15.72
CA THR A 46 36.68 15.75 -16.23
C THR A 46 36.39 14.70 -15.16
N ARG A 47 36.83 14.91 -13.91
CA ARG A 47 36.48 14.06 -12.79
C ARG A 47 35.00 14.19 -12.40
N GLY A 48 34.50 15.44 -12.33
CA GLY A 48 33.10 15.73 -12.07
C GLY A 48 32.17 15.09 -13.11
N SER A 49 32.44 15.33 -14.38
CA SER A 49 31.67 14.77 -15.50
C SER A 49 31.64 13.22 -15.49
N ARG A 50 32.78 12.58 -15.19
CA ARG A 50 32.85 11.11 -15.12
C ARG A 50 32.14 10.54 -13.89
N MET A 51 32.14 11.23 -12.74
CA MET A 51 31.40 10.88 -11.56
C MET A 51 29.90 11.05 -11.77
N GLU A 52 29.46 12.14 -12.38
CA GLU A 52 28.06 12.42 -12.69
C GLU A 52 27.48 11.35 -13.63
N THR A 53 28.21 10.99 -14.70
CA THR A 53 27.78 9.92 -15.62
C THR A 53 27.61 8.59 -14.88
N SER A 54 28.56 8.23 -14.02
CA SER A 54 28.49 6.98 -13.24
C SER A 54 27.37 7.00 -12.21
N CYS A 55 27.14 8.13 -11.52
CA CYS A 55 26.03 8.29 -10.58
C CYS A 55 24.67 8.15 -11.28
N LEU A 56 24.50 8.81 -12.43
CA LEU A 56 23.27 8.75 -13.22
C LEU A 56 22.99 7.34 -13.75
N GLU A 57 24.02 6.63 -14.26
CA GLU A 57 23.90 5.26 -14.75
C GLU A 57 23.41 4.31 -13.64
N LEU A 58 24.00 4.42 -12.44
CA LEU A 58 23.55 3.65 -11.27
C LEU A 58 22.11 3.99 -10.87
N ALA A 59 21.75 5.27 -10.87
CA ALA A 59 20.38 5.69 -10.56
C ALA A 59 19.34 5.15 -11.56
N LEU A 60 19.66 5.18 -12.86
CA LEU A 60 18.80 4.64 -13.90
C LEU A 60 18.65 3.12 -13.79
N GLU A 61 19.72 2.39 -13.44
CA GLU A 61 19.63 0.96 -13.20
C GLU A 61 18.77 0.66 -11.97
N GLY A 62 18.94 1.44 -10.88
CA GLY A 62 18.06 1.33 -9.70
C GLY A 62 16.58 1.52 -10.04
N GLU A 63 16.26 2.52 -10.86
CA GLU A 63 14.90 2.76 -11.34
C GLU A 63 14.38 1.57 -12.17
N ARG A 64 15.22 1.02 -13.05
CA ARG A 64 14.87 -0.16 -13.85
C ARG A 64 14.54 -1.36 -12.98
N GLN A 65 15.34 -1.63 -11.95
CA GLN A 65 15.09 -2.72 -11.00
C GLN A 65 13.78 -2.52 -10.23
N CYS A 66 13.51 -1.30 -9.77
CA CYS A 66 12.25 -0.98 -9.11
C CYS A 66 11.03 -1.17 -10.04
N LYS A 67 11.15 -0.85 -11.33
CA LYS A 67 10.07 -1.05 -12.33
C LYS A 67 9.73 -2.53 -12.54
N VAL A 68 10.70 -3.44 -12.43
CA VAL A 68 10.45 -4.88 -12.50
C VAL A 68 10.06 -5.50 -11.15
N GLY A 69 9.97 -4.68 -10.09
CA GLY A 69 9.55 -5.09 -8.76
C GLY A 69 10.68 -5.53 -7.82
N ASP A 70 11.93 -5.54 -8.27
CA ASP A 70 13.09 -5.83 -7.41
C ASP A 70 13.55 -4.56 -6.66
N TYR A 71 12.79 -4.20 -5.63
CA TYR A 71 13.09 -3.04 -4.81
C TYR A 71 14.38 -3.18 -4.01
N ARG A 72 14.82 -4.42 -3.67
CA ARG A 72 16.08 -4.63 -2.95
C ARG A 72 17.28 -4.31 -3.82
N ALA A 73 17.30 -4.83 -5.05
CA ALA A 73 18.33 -4.46 -6.02
C ALA A 73 18.29 -2.95 -6.32
N GLY A 74 17.10 -2.38 -6.50
CA GLY A 74 16.93 -0.94 -6.70
C GLY A 74 17.57 -0.10 -5.60
N VAL A 75 17.33 -0.44 -4.33
CA VAL A 75 17.96 0.23 -3.17
C VAL A 75 19.49 0.17 -3.25
N SER A 76 20.06 -1.01 -3.53
CA SER A 76 21.53 -1.18 -3.61
C SER A 76 22.14 -0.27 -4.69
N PHE A 77 21.50 -0.16 -5.85
CA PHE A 77 21.95 0.74 -6.91
C PHE A 77 21.85 2.23 -6.53
N PHE A 78 20.74 2.65 -5.90
CA PHE A 78 20.60 4.03 -5.44
C PHE A 78 21.59 4.39 -4.34
N GLU A 79 21.86 3.49 -3.38
CA GLU A 79 22.87 3.70 -2.34
C GLU A 79 24.27 3.80 -2.95
N SER A 80 24.60 2.99 -3.96
CA SER A 80 25.85 3.08 -4.71
C SER A 80 25.95 4.40 -5.46
N ALA A 81 24.85 4.89 -6.06
CA ALA A 81 24.80 6.19 -6.72
C ALA A 81 25.10 7.34 -5.74
N ILE A 82 24.54 7.29 -4.52
CA ILE A 82 24.84 8.27 -3.45
C ILE A 82 26.31 8.21 -3.03
N GLN A 83 26.90 7.00 -2.94
CA GLN A 83 28.32 6.84 -2.58
C GLN A 83 29.26 7.42 -3.65
N VAL A 84 28.92 7.25 -4.93
CA VAL A 84 29.66 7.88 -6.04
C VAL A 84 29.54 9.40 -5.96
N GLY A 85 28.36 9.90 -5.61
CA GLY A 85 28.05 11.32 -5.46
C GLY A 85 27.76 12.01 -6.78
N THR A 86 27.13 13.18 -6.67
CA THR A 86 26.83 14.10 -7.77
C THR A 86 26.81 15.54 -7.23
N GLU A 87 27.24 16.50 -8.06
CA GLU A 87 27.08 17.94 -7.79
C GLU A 87 25.68 18.43 -8.26
N ASP A 88 25.01 17.66 -9.10
CA ASP A 88 23.67 17.96 -9.58
C ASP A 88 22.60 17.64 -8.50
N LEU A 89 22.07 18.69 -7.90
CA LEU A 89 21.06 18.58 -6.85
C LEU A 89 19.74 18.01 -7.34
N GLN A 90 19.41 18.12 -8.65
CA GLN A 90 18.20 17.54 -9.21
C GLN A 90 18.33 16.01 -9.33
N ILE A 91 19.50 15.52 -9.76
CA ILE A 91 19.80 14.09 -9.78
C ILE A 91 19.75 13.52 -8.35
N LEU A 92 20.37 14.21 -7.39
CA LEU A 92 20.38 13.79 -5.99
C LEU A 92 18.97 13.75 -5.39
N SER A 93 18.14 14.75 -5.66
CA SER A 93 16.73 14.78 -5.25
C SER A 93 15.95 13.61 -5.84
N ALA A 94 16.12 13.34 -7.14
CA ALA A 94 15.49 12.19 -7.80
C ALA A 94 15.89 10.85 -7.15
N ILE A 95 17.19 10.69 -6.82
CA ILE A 95 17.70 9.49 -6.12
C ILE A 95 17.04 9.34 -4.75
N TYR A 96 17.01 10.41 -3.93
CA TYR A 96 16.36 10.36 -2.61
C TYR A 96 14.87 10.05 -2.70
N SER A 97 14.16 10.62 -3.68
CA SER A 97 12.75 10.35 -3.93
C SER A 97 12.51 8.87 -4.25
N GLN A 98 13.29 8.32 -5.18
CA GLN A 98 13.15 6.91 -5.60
C GLN A 98 13.59 5.93 -4.51
N LEU A 99 14.65 6.26 -3.77
CA LEU A 99 15.11 5.44 -2.64
C LEU A 99 14.06 5.41 -1.52
N GLY A 100 13.46 6.55 -1.20
CA GLY A 100 12.34 6.63 -0.27
C GLY A 100 11.15 5.78 -0.72
N ASN A 101 10.80 5.82 -2.02
CA ASN A 101 9.74 4.97 -2.58
C ASN A 101 10.10 3.48 -2.52
N ALA A 102 11.34 3.10 -2.84
CA ALA A 102 11.79 1.72 -2.78
C ALA A 102 11.72 1.15 -1.35
N TYR A 103 12.20 1.89 -0.35
CA TYR A 103 12.06 1.51 1.06
C TYR A 103 10.61 1.46 1.52
N PHE A 104 9.73 2.35 1.01
CA PHE A 104 8.30 2.29 1.27
C PHE A 104 7.69 0.97 0.78
N HIS A 105 8.04 0.52 -0.43
CA HIS A 105 7.59 -0.77 -0.97
C HIS A 105 8.15 -1.96 -0.19
N LEU A 106 9.37 -1.86 0.32
CA LEU A 106 9.97 -2.85 1.22
C LEU A 106 9.37 -2.84 2.63
N ARG A 107 8.43 -1.94 2.93
CA ARG A 107 7.81 -1.70 4.24
C ARG A 107 8.81 -1.21 5.32
N GLU A 108 9.96 -0.71 4.93
CA GLU A 108 10.94 -0.07 5.80
C GLU A 108 10.62 1.43 5.97
N TYR A 109 9.46 1.72 6.56
CA TYR A 109 8.87 3.07 6.58
C TYR A 109 9.73 4.12 7.29
N SER A 110 10.54 3.74 8.28
CA SER A 110 11.44 4.66 8.98
C SER A 110 12.53 5.17 8.04
N LYS A 111 13.12 4.31 7.21
CA LYS A 111 14.09 4.71 6.19
C LYS A 111 13.41 5.50 5.06
N ALA A 112 12.24 5.07 4.61
CA ALA A 112 11.47 5.82 3.64
C ALA A 112 11.20 7.26 4.11
N LEU A 113 10.87 7.44 5.40
CA LEU A 113 10.66 8.75 6.02
C LEU A 113 11.92 9.62 5.95
N GLU A 114 13.09 9.05 6.24
CA GLU A 114 14.38 9.74 6.22
C GLU A 114 14.70 10.25 4.82
N TYR A 115 14.65 9.39 3.82
CA TYR A 115 14.97 9.76 2.43
C TYR A 115 13.94 10.73 1.82
N HIS A 116 12.64 10.60 2.13
CA HIS A 116 11.65 11.60 1.70
C HIS A 116 11.85 12.96 2.39
N ARG A 117 12.40 13.02 3.61
CA ARG A 117 12.80 14.28 4.25
C ARG A 117 14.02 14.89 3.56
N HIS A 118 15.01 14.09 3.17
CA HIS A 118 16.16 14.56 2.41
C HIS A 118 15.72 15.15 1.07
N ASP A 119 14.85 14.45 0.33
CA ASP A 119 14.27 14.95 -0.92
C ASP A 119 13.54 16.30 -0.71
N LEU A 120 12.66 16.38 0.29
CA LEU A 120 11.93 17.62 0.61
C LEU A 120 12.85 18.79 0.97
N ASN A 121 13.89 18.55 1.77
CA ASN A 121 14.84 19.60 2.14
C ASN A 121 15.62 20.08 0.92
N LEU A 122 16.02 19.16 0.05
CA LEU A 122 16.79 19.48 -1.14
C LEU A 122 15.97 20.27 -2.16
N THR A 123 14.74 19.86 -2.44
CA THR A 123 13.82 20.58 -3.35
C THR A 123 13.54 22.00 -2.85
N ARG A 124 13.37 22.20 -1.53
CA ARG A 124 13.23 23.53 -0.92
C ARG A 124 14.49 24.39 -1.10
N THR A 125 15.66 23.80 -0.89
CA THR A 125 16.93 24.51 -1.04
C THR A 125 17.16 24.94 -2.49
N CYS A 126 16.74 24.12 -3.45
CA CYS A 126 16.85 24.41 -4.88
C CYS A 126 15.76 25.35 -5.41
N GLY A 127 14.71 25.66 -4.61
CA GLY A 127 13.55 26.41 -5.08
C GLY A 127 12.69 25.65 -6.11
N ASP A 128 12.78 24.30 -6.15
CA ASP A 128 11.98 23.47 -7.05
C ASP A 128 10.60 23.24 -6.44
N GLU A 129 9.66 24.13 -6.75
CA GLU A 129 8.29 24.04 -6.22
C GLU A 129 7.57 22.75 -6.65
N LEU A 130 7.77 22.28 -7.89
CA LEU A 130 7.14 21.05 -8.36
C LEU A 130 7.72 19.82 -7.65
N GLY A 131 9.03 19.79 -7.45
CA GLY A 131 9.73 18.79 -6.65
C GLY A 131 9.27 18.82 -5.20
N GLU A 132 9.15 20.01 -4.59
CA GLU A 132 8.65 20.19 -3.22
C GLU A 132 7.22 19.62 -3.06
N ALA A 133 6.34 19.90 -4.03
CA ALA A 133 4.98 19.36 -4.02
C ALA A 133 4.97 17.82 -4.04
N LYS A 134 5.78 17.20 -4.92
CA LYS A 134 5.89 15.73 -5.01
C LYS A 134 6.50 15.13 -3.74
N ALA A 135 7.59 15.71 -3.24
CA ALA A 135 8.26 15.27 -2.01
C ALA A 135 7.33 15.37 -0.79
N SER A 136 6.55 16.46 -0.69
CA SER A 136 5.52 16.63 0.35
C SER A 136 4.45 15.54 0.26
N GLY A 137 4.00 15.18 -0.94
CA GLY A 137 3.04 14.09 -1.16
C GLY A 137 3.58 12.73 -0.71
N ASN A 138 4.82 12.40 -1.07
CA ASN A 138 5.48 11.14 -0.69
C ASN A 138 5.71 11.06 0.83
N LEU A 139 6.19 12.15 1.42
CA LEU A 139 6.39 12.26 2.87
C LEU A 139 5.07 12.10 3.62
N GLY A 140 4.00 12.76 3.17
CA GLY A 140 2.66 12.65 3.75
C GLY A 140 2.13 11.22 3.72
N ASN A 141 2.33 10.49 2.62
CA ASN A 141 1.95 9.08 2.52
C ASN A 141 2.73 8.19 3.49
N THR A 142 4.02 8.45 3.68
CA THR A 142 4.85 7.69 4.62
C THR A 142 4.44 7.97 6.07
N LEU A 143 4.22 9.23 6.42
CA LEU A 143 3.74 9.64 7.74
C LEU A 143 2.37 9.04 8.06
N LYS A 144 1.45 8.99 7.09
CA LYS A 144 0.14 8.33 7.23
C LYS A 144 0.29 6.86 7.63
N VAL A 145 1.18 6.11 6.98
CA VAL A 145 1.40 4.68 7.29
C VAL A 145 2.03 4.49 8.67
N LEU A 146 2.86 5.45 9.10
CA LEU A 146 3.44 5.47 10.45
C LEU A 146 2.46 5.94 11.54
N GLY A 147 1.21 6.28 11.20
CA GLY A 147 0.21 6.78 12.16
C GLY A 147 0.42 8.23 12.58
N ARG A 148 1.36 8.97 11.97
CA ARG A 148 1.66 10.38 12.25
C ARG A 148 0.74 11.29 11.44
N PHE A 149 -0.57 11.20 11.72
CA PHE A 149 -1.60 11.78 10.86
C PHE A 149 -1.55 13.30 10.77
N ASP A 150 -1.29 14.00 11.89
CA ASP A 150 -1.29 15.47 11.91
C ASP A 150 -0.13 16.04 11.07
N GLU A 151 1.05 15.42 11.12
CA GLU A 151 2.17 15.79 10.25
C GLU A 151 1.89 15.45 8.78
N ALA A 152 1.19 14.34 8.51
CA ALA A 152 0.77 13.99 7.15
C ALA A 152 -0.21 15.03 6.58
N VAL A 153 -1.13 15.57 7.40
CA VAL A 153 -2.03 16.67 7.02
C VAL A 153 -1.25 17.92 6.62
N VAL A 154 -0.23 18.31 7.38
CA VAL A 154 0.64 19.45 7.03
C VAL A 154 1.32 19.25 5.68
N CYS A 155 1.83 18.03 5.42
CA CYS A 155 2.43 17.71 4.12
C CYS A 155 1.41 17.78 2.97
N CYS A 156 0.19 17.28 3.18
CA CYS A 156 -0.88 17.38 2.18
C CYS A 156 -1.27 18.84 1.92
N GLN A 157 -1.32 19.68 2.98
CA GLN A 157 -1.62 21.11 2.84
C GLN A 157 -0.55 21.79 1.98
N ARG A 158 0.73 21.56 2.27
CA ARG A 158 1.82 22.15 1.50
C ARG A 158 1.76 21.73 0.02
N HIS A 159 1.52 20.43 -0.24
CA HIS A 159 1.32 19.93 -1.62
C HIS A 159 0.16 20.64 -2.32
N TYR A 160 -0.97 20.81 -1.64
CA TYR A 160 -2.14 21.49 -2.20
C TYR A 160 -1.88 22.97 -2.49
N ASP A 161 -1.25 23.69 -1.55
CA ASP A 161 -0.97 25.11 -1.68
C ASP A 161 -0.05 25.40 -2.86
N ILE A 162 1.03 24.62 -3.02
CA ILE A 162 1.95 24.76 -4.15
C ILE A 162 1.20 24.48 -5.47
N THR A 163 0.51 23.36 -5.58
CA THR A 163 -0.19 22.99 -6.83
C THR A 163 -1.32 23.94 -7.16
N ARG A 164 -1.95 24.54 -6.13
CA ARG A 164 -2.94 25.61 -6.32
C ARG A 164 -2.29 26.88 -6.86
N GLY A 165 -1.15 27.30 -6.31
CA GLY A 165 -0.40 28.45 -6.80
C GLY A 165 0.08 28.29 -8.25
N MET A 166 0.45 27.07 -8.63
CA MET A 166 0.85 26.71 -9.99
C MET A 166 -0.31 26.47 -10.96
N TYR A 167 -1.56 26.55 -10.51
CA TYR A 167 -2.75 26.18 -11.29
C TYR A 167 -2.73 24.72 -11.79
N ASP A 168 -1.93 23.83 -11.17
CA ASP A 168 -1.86 22.41 -11.51
C ASP A 168 -3.06 21.64 -10.97
N LYS A 169 -4.09 21.46 -11.80
CA LYS A 169 -5.31 20.73 -11.43
C LYS A 169 -5.05 19.25 -11.10
N VAL A 170 -4.08 18.61 -11.77
CA VAL A 170 -3.72 17.22 -11.52
C VAL A 170 -3.05 17.09 -10.16
N GLY A 171 -2.12 17.98 -9.83
CA GLY A 171 -1.48 18.06 -8.52
C GLY A 171 -2.49 18.35 -7.40
N GLN A 172 -3.40 19.31 -7.60
CA GLN A 172 -4.48 19.60 -6.66
C GLN A 172 -5.34 18.36 -6.37
N ALA A 173 -5.74 17.64 -7.43
CA ALA A 173 -6.51 16.39 -7.28
C ALA A 173 -5.73 15.35 -6.46
N ARG A 174 -4.42 15.17 -6.72
CA ARG A 174 -3.57 14.25 -5.94
C ARG A 174 -3.48 14.66 -4.48
N ALA A 175 -3.30 15.95 -4.18
CA ALA A 175 -3.24 16.45 -2.82
C ALA A 175 -4.55 16.20 -2.06
N LEU A 176 -5.70 16.49 -2.67
CA LEU A 176 -7.01 16.25 -2.10
C LEU A 176 -7.28 14.74 -1.86
N TYR A 177 -6.88 13.89 -2.80
CA TYR A 177 -6.94 12.44 -2.62
C TYR A 177 -6.09 11.97 -1.44
N ASN A 178 -4.89 12.53 -1.26
CA ASN A 178 -4.01 12.22 -0.14
C ASN A 178 -4.61 12.72 1.18
N PHE A 179 -5.23 13.90 1.23
CA PHE A 179 -5.98 14.37 2.40
C PHE A 179 -7.07 13.37 2.81
N GLY A 180 -7.89 12.96 1.84
CA GLY A 180 -8.92 11.94 2.07
C GLY A 180 -8.33 10.66 2.66
N ASN A 181 -7.21 10.17 2.10
CA ASN A 181 -6.53 8.97 2.60
C ASN A 181 -5.98 9.13 4.03
N VAL A 182 -5.46 10.31 4.39
CA VAL A 182 -4.94 10.58 5.75
C VAL A 182 -6.09 10.58 6.76
N TYR A 183 -7.16 11.32 6.48
CA TYR A 183 -8.31 11.39 7.38
C TYR A 183 -9.07 10.06 7.48
N HIS A 184 -9.19 9.33 6.39
CA HIS A 184 -9.75 7.97 6.41
C HIS A 184 -8.92 7.04 7.31
N ALA A 185 -7.58 7.06 7.16
CA ALA A 185 -6.70 6.24 7.99
C ALA A 185 -6.74 6.66 9.47
N LYS A 186 -6.80 7.98 9.76
CA LYS A 186 -6.96 8.50 11.14
C LYS A 186 -8.27 7.99 11.74
N GLY A 187 -9.40 8.17 11.06
CA GLY A 187 -10.69 7.71 11.55
C GLY A 187 -10.74 6.19 11.77
N LYS A 188 -10.22 5.42 10.81
CA LYS A 188 -10.11 3.98 10.94
C LYS A 188 -9.25 3.56 12.14
N SER A 189 -8.11 4.22 12.38
CA SER A 189 -7.23 3.92 13.50
C SER A 189 -7.92 4.16 14.84
N ILE A 190 -8.70 5.24 14.97
CA ILE A 190 -9.44 5.55 16.19
C ILE A 190 -10.53 4.50 16.46
N CYS A 191 -11.27 4.06 15.43
CA CYS A 191 -12.26 2.99 15.56
C CYS A 191 -11.65 1.67 16.09
N TRP A 192 -10.37 1.40 15.83
CA TRP A 192 -9.73 0.14 16.22
C TRP A 192 -9.06 0.18 17.59
N THR A 193 -8.79 1.37 18.14
CA THR A 193 -8.00 1.52 19.37
C THR A 193 -8.81 1.75 20.64
N GLY A 194 -10.13 1.92 20.59
CA GLY A 194 -10.84 2.28 21.82
C GLY A 194 -12.36 2.38 21.76
N ALA A 195 -13.00 1.89 20.72
CA ALA A 195 -14.46 1.91 20.68
C ALA A 195 -15.04 0.65 21.36
N GLU A 196 -16.07 0.83 22.18
CA GLU A 196 -16.95 -0.27 22.55
C GLU A 196 -17.59 -0.87 21.28
N PRO A 197 -17.84 -2.19 21.22
CA PRO A 197 -18.45 -2.80 20.07
C PRO A 197 -19.81 -2.15 19.75
N GLY A 198 -19.90 -1.51 18.58
CA GLY A 198 -21.16 -0.95 18.07
C GLY A 198 -21.24 0.58 18.01
N GLU A 199 -20.34 1.34 18.67
CA GLU A 199 -20.32 2.80 18.57
C GLU A 199 -19.07 3.32 17.88
N ILE A 200 -19.26 4.21 16.91
CA ILE A 200 -18.15 4.92 16.25
C ILE A 200 -17.83 6.14 17.12
N PRO A 201 -16.60 6.27 17.66
CA PRO A 201 -16.20 7.44 18.43
C PRO A 201 -16.42 8.73 17.65
N GLU A 202 -16.84 9.80 18.32
CA GLU A 202 -17.14 11.08 17.65
C GLU A 202 -15.92 11.65 16.92
N GLU A 203 -14.73 11.50 17.49
CA GLU A 203 -13.48 11.90 16.82
C GLU A 203 -13.24 11.13 15.52
N ALA A 204 -13.58 9.84 15.49
CA ALA A 204 -13.50 9.02 14.28
C ALA A 204 -14.52 9.48 13.23
N LYS A 205 -15.77 9.80 13.64
CA LYS A 205 -16.78 10.35 12.74
C LYS A 205 -16.32 11.66 12.11
N VAL A 206 -15.76 12.57 12.92
CA VAL A 206 -15.22 13.84 12.44
C VAL A 206 -14.12 13.60 11.40
N ALA A 207 -13.18 12.70 11.67
CA ALA A 207 -12.11 12.37 10.72
C ALA A 207 -12.67 11.75 9.43
N LEU A 208 -13.58 10.78 9.53
CA LEU A 208 -14.19 10.13 8.36
C LEU A 208 -15.04 11.09 7.53
N ASN A 209 -15.77 12.01 8.16
CA ASN A 209 -16.53 13.05 7.43
C ASN A 209 -15.58 13.98 6.66
N LYS A 210 -14.48 14.43 7.26
CA LYS A 210 -13.45 15.18 6.53
C LYS A 210 -12.88 14.38 5.36
N ALA A 211 -12.69 13.07 5.51
CA ALA A 211 -12.24 12.22 4.41
C ALA A 211 -13.25 12.24 3.25
N THR A 212 -14.56 12.15 3.53
CA THR A 212 -15.59 12.21 2.48
C THR A 212 -15.55 13.55 1.74
N GLU A 213 -15.46 14.69 2.45
CA GLU A 213 -15.36 16.01 1.86
C GLU A 213 -14.17 16.12 0.88
N TYR A 214 -13.00 15.70 1.30
CA TYR A 214 -11.81 15.73 0.44
C TYR A 214 -11.92 14.81 -0.77
N TYR A 215 -12.53 13.63 -0.63
CA TYR A 215 -12.77 12.73 -1.77
C TYR A 215 -13.82 13.33 -2.73
N GLU A 216 -14.84 14.03 -2.25
CA GLU A 216 -15.82 14.71 -3.09
C GLU A 216 -15.19 15.87 -3.86
N PHE A 217 -14.33 16.68 -3.22
CA PHE A 217 -13.55 17.72 -3.91
C PHE A 217 -12.61 17.12 -4.97
N ASN A 218 -11.93 16.01 -4.63
CA ASN A 218 -11.11 15.29 -5.61
C ASN A 218 -11.96 14.82 -6.79
N LEU A 219 -13.13 14.21 -6.55
CA LEU A 219 -14.03 13.71 -7.58
C LEU A 219 -14.49 14.82 -8.53
N SER A 220 -14.77 16.03 -8.04
CA SER A 220 -15.10 17.17 -8.89
C SER A 220 -13.99 17.43 -9.91
N ILE A 221 -12.75 17.56 -9.44
CA ILE A 221 -11.60 17.86 -10.31
C ILE A 221 -11.32 16.72 -11.29
N VAL A 222 -11.30 15.47 -10.84
CA VAL A 222 -10.95 14.33 -11.73
C VAL A 222 -12.08 14.02 -12.73
N LYS A 223 -13.32 14.44 -12.46
CA LYS A 223 -14.42 14.42 -13.44
C LYS A 223 -14.20 15.46 -14.52
N ASP A 224 -13.86 16.70 -14.13
CA ASP A 224 -13.57 17.79 -15.07
C ASP A 224 -12.37 17.47 -15.95
N LEU A 225 -11.37 16.77 -15.41
CA LEU A 225 -10.19 16.28 -16.15
C LEU A 225 -10.48 15.05 -17.02
N GLY A 226 -11.61 14.40 -16.89
CA GLY A 226 -11.92 13.15 -17.58
C GLY A 226 -11.07 11.95 -17.13
N ASP A 227 -10.38 12.03 -15.96
CA ASP A 227 -9.52 10.95 -15.44
C ASP A 227 -10.38 9.84 -14.80
N ARG A 228 -10.92 8.95 -15.64
CA ARG A 228 -11.76 7.83 -15.22
C ARG A 228 -11.06 6.88 -14.23
N PRO A 229 -9.78 6.47 -14.44
CA PRO A 229 -9.07 5.66 -13.46
C PRO A 229 -8.96 6.33 -12.07
N ALA A 230 -8.69 7.64 -12.00
CA ALA A 230 -8.67 8.36 -10.73
C ALA A 230 -10.06 8.40 -10.08
N GLN A 231 -11.12 8.64 -10.85
CA GLN A 231 -12.50 8.55 -10.36
C GLN A 231 -12.77 7.19 -9.72
N GLY A 232 -12.39 6.08 -10.38
CA GLY A 232 -12.57 4.72 -9.86
C GLY A 232 -11.86 4.48 -8.52
N ARG A 233 -10.62 4.98 -8.38
CA ARG A 233 -9.89 4.91 -7.11
C ARG A 233 -10.59 5.69 -6.00
N THR A 234 -11.04 6.90 -6.30
CA THR A 234 -11.69 7.78 -5.32
C THR A 234 -13.05 7.24 -4.90
N TYR A 235 -13.86 6.77 -5.84
CA TYR A 235 -15.13 6.10 -5.51
C TYR A 235 -14.92 4.88 -4.61
N GLY A 236 -13.85 4.10 -4.82
CA GLY A 236 -13.52 2.98 -3.95
C GLY A 236 -13.26 3.40 -2.51
N ASN A 237 -12.46 4.45 -2.31
CA ASN A 237 -12.14 4.95 -0.97
C ASN A 237 -13.33 5.68 -0.33
N LEU A 238 -14.09 6.44 -1.10
CA LEU A 238 -15.31 7.09 -0.65
C LEU A 238 -16.34 6.05 -0.18
N GLY A 239 -16.52 4.97 -0.94
CA GLY A 239 -17.40 3.86 -0.54
C GLY A 239 -16.96 3.19 0.76
N ASN A 240 -15.66 2.93 0.92
CA ASN A 240 -15.11 2.39 2.16
C ASN A 240 -15.31 3.37 3.35
N THR A 241 -15.20 4.67 3.12
CA THR A 241 -15.40 5.68 4.16
C THR A 241 -16.87 5.76 4.59
N HIS A 242 -17.79 5.74 3.63
CA HIS A 242 -19.22 5.67 3.93
C HIS A 242 -19.61 4.38 4.66
N TYR A 243 -19.00 3.26 4.29
CA TYR A 243 -19.21 1.99 5.00
C TYR A 243 -18.78 2.09 6.47
N LEU A 244 -17.60 2.66 6.77
CA LEU A 244 -17.14 2.87 8.14
C LEU A 244 -18.03 3.85 8.93
N LEU A 245 -18.66 4.81 8.26
CA LEU A 245 -19.62 5.74 8.85
C LEU A 245 -21.03 5.13 9.07
N GLY A 246 -21.27 3.87 8.67
CA GLY A 246 -22.59 3.26 8.69
C GLY A 246 -23.53 3.74 7.57
N ASN A 247 -23.06 4.56 6.64
CA ASN A 247 -23.84 5.10 5.51
C ASN A 247 -23.90 4.08 4.36
N PHE A 248 -24.44 2.89 4.60
CA PHE A 248 -24.35 1.75 3.68
C PHE A 248 -24.98 2.02 2.31
N GLN A 249 -26.06 2.78 2.24
CA GLN A 249 -26.68 3.15 0.95
C GLN A 249 -25.72 4.01 0.10
N ARG A 250 -25.02 4.99 0.71
CA ARG A 250 -24.01 5.79 0.01
C ARG A 250 -22.79 4.95 -0.38
N ALA A 251 -22.42 4.00 0.44
CA ALA A 251 -21.35 3.05 0.12
C ALA A 251 -21.69 2.21 -1.12
N VAL A 252 -22.94 1.72 -1.23
CA VAL A 252 -23.44 0.98 -2.42
C VAL A 252 -23.33 1.86 -3.67
N VAL A 253 -23.78 3.12 -3.62
CA VAL A 253 -23.69 4.03 -4.76
C VAL A 253 -22.22 4.22 -5.20
N ALA A 254 -21.33 4.49 -4.26
CA ALA A 254 -19.91 4.72 -4.56
C ALA A 254 -19.23 3.46 -5.11
N HIS A 255 -19.44 2.28 -4.49
CA HIS A 255 -18.88 1.03 -5.00
C HIS A 255 -19.51 0.60 -6.34
N GLY A 256 -20.77 0.94 -6.60
CA GLY A 256 -21.42 0.75 -7.89
C GLY A 256 -20.72 1.55 -9.00
N GLN A 257 -20.39 2.83 -8.75
CA GLN A 257 -19.61 3.65 -9.69
C GLN A 257 -18.21 3.07 -9.93
N ARG A 258 -17.53 2.62 -8.86
CA ARG A 258 -16.25 1.93 -9.01
C ARG A 258 -16.37 0.67 -9.87
N LEU A 259 -17.43 -0.12 -9.68
CA LEU A 259 -17.67 -1.34 -10.45
C LEU A 259 -17.84 -1.03 -11.94
N LEU A 260 -18.62 0.00 -12.28
CA LEU A 260 -18.81 0.43 -13.67
C LEU A 260 -17.47 0.80 -14.33
N ILE A 261 -16.65 1.60 -13.64
CA ILE A 261 -15.34 2.00 -14.14
C ILE A 261 -14.40 0.81 -14.26
N ALA A 262 -14.39 -0.11 -13.28
CA ALA A 262 -13.55 -1.31 -13.35
C ALA A 262 -13.88 -2.18 -14.58
N LYS A 263 -15.17 -2.33 -14.90
CA LYS A 263 -15.63 -3.03 -16.10
C LYS A 263 -15.25 -2.31 -17.40
N GLU A 264 -15.37 -0.98 -17.41
CA GLU A 264 -14.98 -0.14 -18.55
C GLU A 264 -13.51 -0.38 -18.96
N PHE A 265 -12.62 -0.56 -17.98
CA PHE A 265 -11.19 -0.80 -18.20
C PHE A 265 -10.76 -2.27 -18.17
N GLY A 266 -11.67 -3.20 -17.95
CA GLY A 266 -11.33 -4.63 -17.83
C GLY A 266 -10.46 -4.95 -16.60
N ASP A 267 -10.45 -4.09 -15.56
CA ASP A 267 -9.70 -4.32 -14.32
C ASP A 267 -10.44 -5.32 -13.42
N MET A 268 -10.22 -6.61 -13.69
CA MET A 268 -10.85 -7.72 -12.94
C MET A 268 -10.55 -7.67 -11.45
N ALA A 269 -9.37 -7.17 -11.04
CA ALA A 269 -9.00 -7.06 -9.64
C ALA A 269 -9.78 -5.93 -8.93
N ALA A 270 -9.99 -4.78 -9.59
CA ALA A 270 -10.84 -3.71 -9.09
C ALA A 270 -12.32 -4.12 -9.10
N GLU A 271 -12.77 -4.81 -10.15
CA GLU A 271 -14.12 -5.36 -10.26
C GLU A 271 -14.43 -6.30 -9.10
N ARG A 272 -13.56 -7.27 -8.83
CA ARG A 272 -13.67 -8.19 -7.71
C ARG A 272 -13.77 -7.46 -6.36
N ARG A 273 -12.90 -6.46 -6.11
CA ARG A 273 -12.96 -5.65 -4.89
C ARG A 273 -14.27 -4.89 -4.76
N ALA A 274 -14.80 -4.36 -5.86
CA ALA A 274 -16.07 -3.64 -5.86
C ALA A 274 -17.24 -4.56 -5.53
N TYR A 275 -17.29 -5.76 -6.11
CA TYR A 275 -18.31 -6.76 -5.78
C TYR A 275 -18.24 -7.19 -4.30
N CYS A 276 -17.05 -7.44 -3.76
CA CYS A 276 -16.89 -7.80 -2.35
C CYS A 276 -17.44 -6.69 -1.43
N ASN A 277 -17.09 -5.43 -1.70
CA ASN A 277 -17.53 -4.30 -0.89
C ASN A 277 -19.05 -4.03 -1.04
N LEU A 278 -19.62 -4.25 -2.21
CA LEU A 278 -21.07 -4.21 -2.42
C LEU A 278 -21.78 -5.29 -1.58
N GLY A 279 -21.27 -6.52 -1.63
CA GLY A 279 -21.78 -7.61 -0.78
C GLY A 279 -21.79 -7.21 0.69
N ASN A 280 -20.65 -6.69 1.20
CA ASN A 280 -20.55 -6.22 2.59
C ASN A 280 -21.60 -5.14 2.92
N ALA A 281 -21.80 -4.17 2.06
CA ALA A 281 -22.78 -3.10 2.30
C ALA A 281 -24.23 -3.61 2.26
N TYR A 282 -24.54 -4.53 1.36
CA TYR A 282 -25.89 -5.11 1.26
C TYR A 282 -26.25 -6.02 2.46
N ILE A 283 -25.27 -6.66 3.10
CA ILE A 283 -25.50 -7.39 4.36
C ILE A 283 -26.08 -6.45 5.42
N PHE A 284 -25.47 -5.28 5.63
CA PHE A 284 -25.94 -4.29 6.60
C PHE A 284 -27.26 -3.62 6.23
N LEU A 285 -27.63 -3.65 4.94
CA LEU A 285 -28.95 -3.21 4.47
C LEU A 285 -30.01 -4.32 4.57
N GLY A 286 -29.67 -5.51 5.08
CA GLY A 286 -30.58 -6.66 5.20
C GLY A 286 -30.94 -7.31 3.85
N GLN A 287 -30.24 -6.95 2.77
CA GLN A 287 -30.51 -7.47 1.41
C GLN A 287 -29.61 -8.66 1.12
N PHE A 288 -29.85 -9.78 1.81
CA PHE A 288 -28.97 -10.95 1.83
C PHE A 288 -28.88 -11.65 0.46
N GLU A 289 -29.97 -11.71 -0.30
CA GLU A 289 -29.97 -12.29 -1.64
C GLU A 289 -29.05 -11.53 -2.59
N VAL A 290 -29.13 -10.19 -2.55
CA VAL A 290 -28.29 -9.32 -3.37
C VAL A 290 -26.82 -9.43 -2.93
N ALA A 291 -26.58 -9.50 -1.62
CA ALA A 291 -25.23 -9.70 -1.09
C ALA A 291 -24.64 -11.04 -1.58
N ALA A 292 -25.41 -12.13 -1.53
CA ALA A 292 -24.97 -13.44 -2.01
C ALA A 292 -24.59 -13.40 -3.50
N GLU A 293 -25.38 -12.72 -4.36
CA GLU A 293 -25.05 -12.58 -5.78
C GLU A 293 -23.72 -11.83 -5.98
N HIS A 294 -23.49 -10.76 -5.23
CA HIS A 294 -22.21 -10.03 -5.30
C HIS A 294 -21.02 -10.88 -4.81
N TYR A 295 -21.17 -11.67 -3.76
CA TYR A 295 -20.11 -12.58 -3.30
C TYR A 295 -19.88 -13.75 -4.27
N LYS A 296 -20.91 -14.27 -4.94
CA LYS A 296 -20.73 -15.25 -6.02
C LYS A 296 -19.89 -14.69 -7.16
N ARG A 297 -20.13 -13.43 -7.55
CA ARG A 297 -19.28 -12.75 -8.54
C ARG A 297 -17.85 -12.54 -8.05
N THR A 298 -17.68 -12.18 -6.75
CA THR A 298 -16.36 -12.11 -6.12
C THR A 298 -15.63 -13.45 -6.20
N LEU A 299 -16.31 -14.55 -5.87
CA LEU A 299 -15.76 -15.90 -5.93
C LEU A 299 -15.34 -16.29 -7.36
N GLN A 300 -16.19 -16.06 -8.36
CA GLN A 300 -15.88 -16.34 -9.77
C GLN A 300 -14.60 -15.60 -10.21
N LEU A 301 -14.49 -14.30 -9.89
CA LEU A 301 -13.32 -13.50 -10.25
C LEU A 301 -12.07 -13.91 -9.47
N ALA A 302 -12.21 -14.34 -8.21
CA ALA A 302 -11.10 -14.86 -7.42
C ALA A 302 -10.52 -16.15 -8.03
N MET A 303 -11.39 -17.05 -8.47
CA MET A 303 -10.99 -18.28 -9.18
C MET A 303 -10.30 -17.97 -10.52
N LEU A 304 -10.84 -17.04 -11.30
CA LEU A 304 -10.21 -16.61 -12.57
C LEU A 304 -8.84 -15.98 -12.37
N LEU A 305 -8.66 -15.23 -11.29
CA LEU A 305 -7.39 -14.60 -10.92
C LEU A 305 -6.45 -15.54 -10.13
N THR A 306 -6.86 -16.78 -9.91
CA THR A 306 -6.11 -17.78 -9.10
C THR A 306 -5.73 -17.28 -7.70
N ASP A 307 -6.55 -16.40 -7.12
CA ASP A 307 -6.33 -15.82 -5.77
C ASP A 307 -7.05 -16.66 -4.72
N LYS A 308 -6.37 -17.69 -4.24
CA LYS A 308 -6.89 -18.63 -3.26
C LYS A 308 -7.30 -17.98 -1.93
N ALA A 309 -6.59 -16.95 -1.51
CA ALA A 309 -6.92 -16.25 -0.25
C ALA A 309 -8.28 -15.53 -0.36
N VAL A 310 -8.54 -14.86 -1.50
CA VAL A 310 -9.84 -14.22 -1.72
C VAL A 310 -10.94 -15.24 -2.04
N GLU A 311 -10.62 -16.36 -2.68
CA GLU A 311 -11.54 -17.48 -2.87
C GLU A 311 -12.05 -18.00 -1.52
N ALA A 312 -11.13 -18.23 -0.55
CA ALA A 312 -11.48 -18.61 0.81
C ALA A 312 -12.39 -17.57 1.50
N GLN A 313 -12.01 -16.28 1.40
CA GLN A 313 -12.79 -15.20 2.00
C GLN A 313 -14.19 -15.08 1.37
N ALA A 314 -14.33 -15.25 0.06
CA ALA A 314 -15.62 -15.22 -0.61
C ALA A 314 -16.51 -16.40 -0.19
N CYS A 315 -15.94 -17.60 -0.04
CA CYS A 315 -16.65 -18.77 0.50
C CYS A 315 -17.12 -18.50 1.94
N TYR A 316 -16.26 -17.94 2.79
CA TYR A 316 -16.63 -17.55 4.16
C TYR A 316 -17.79 -16.56 4.18
N SER A 317 -17.72 -15.50 3.36
CA SER A 317 -18.77 -14.48 3.26
C SER A 317 -20.09 -15.06 2.76
N LEU A 318 -20.05 -15.97 1.78
CA LEU A 318 -21.24 -16.69 1.29
C LEU A 318 -21.84 -17.59 2.38
N GLY A 319 -21.02 -18.37 3.08
CA GLY A 319 -21.48 -19.20 4.18
C GLY A 319 -22.21 -18.39 5.26
N ASN A 320 -21.61 -17.26 5.67
CA ASN A 320 -22.26 -16.36 6.64
C ASN A 320 -23.56 -15.75 6.09
N THR A 321 -23.59 -15.38 4.82
CA THR A 321 -24.81 -14.81 4.18
C THR A 321 -25.94 -15.83 4.18
N TYR A 322 -25.66 -17.08 3.82
CA TYR A 322 -26.69 -18.15 3.86
C TYR A 322 -27.08 -18.52 5.30
N THR A 323 -26.17 -18.40 6.27
CA THR A 323 -26.52 -18.55 7.70
C THR A 323 -27.53 -17.47 8.11
N LEU A 324 -27.35 -16.20 7.69
CA LEU A 324 -28.30 -15.11 7.94
C LEU A 324 -29.66 -15.33 7.25
N GLN A 325 -29.68 -16.01 6.11
CA GLN A 325 -30.92 -16.45 5.42
C GLN A 325 -31.55 -17.71 6.03
N GLN A 326 -30.91 -18.29 7.04
CA GLN A 326 -31.31 -19.56 7.67
C GLN A 326 -31.24 -20.78 6.71
N ASP A 327 -30.55 -20.63 5.57
CA ASP A 327 -30.23 -21.76 4.68
C ASP A 327 -28.91 -22.41 5.15
N TYR A 328 -29.03 -23.14 6.26
CA TYR A 328 -27.85 -23.74 6.91
C TYR A 328 -27.20 -24.83 6.06
N GLN A 329 -27.97 -25.50 5.17
CA GLN A 329 -27.39 -26.54 4.32
C GLN A 329 -26.43 -25.93 3.28
N THR A 330 -26.87 -24.90 2.59
CA THR A 330 -26.00 -24.16 1.67
C THR A 330 -24.83 -23.44 2.38
N ALA A 331 -25.09 -22.95 3.61
CA ALA A 331 -24.02 -22.36 4.44
C ALA A 331 -22.91 -23.37 4.76
N ILE A 332 -23.28 -24.60 5.12
CA ILE A 332 -22.33 -25.71 5.38
C ILE A 332 -21.47 -25.98 4.14
N ASP A 333 -22.06 -26.05 2.96
CA ASP A 333 -21.32 -26.31 1.72
C ASP A 333 -20.24 -25.25 1.45
N TYR A 334 -20.56 -23.98 1.67
CA TYR A 334 -19.58 -22.90 1.52
C TYR A 334 -18.54 -22.86 2.64
N HIS A 335 -18.92 -23.14 3.89
CA HIS A 335 -17.97 -23.21 4.99
C HIS A 335 -17.02 -24.41 4.86
N LEU A 336 -17.47 -25.55 4.29
CA LEU A 336 -16.59 -26.67 3.95
C LEU A 336 -15.58 -26.32 2.86
N LYS A 337 -16.01 -25.59 1.81
CA LYS A 337 -15.09 -25.06 0.78
C LYS A 337 -14.07 -24.13 1.42
N HIS A 338 -14.50 -23.22 2.30
CA HIS A 338 -13.59 -22.35 3.05
C HIS A 338 -12.58 -23.15 3.86
N LEU A 339 -13.04 -24.20 4.59
CA LEU A 339 -12.17 -25.05 5.39
C LEU A 339 -11.08 -25.73 4.54
N ILE A 340 -11.46 -26.31 3.40
CA ILE A 340 -10.51 -26.98 2.49
C ILE A 340 -9.45 -25.99 2.01
N ILE A 341 -9.86 -24.81 1.55
CA ILE A 341 -8.90 -23.81 1.04
C ILE A 341 -8.01 -23.28 2.17
N ALA A 342 -8.56 -23.07 3.37
CA ALA A 342 -7.76 -22.65 4.53
C ALA A 342 -6.69 -23.70 4.88
N GLN A 343 -7.00 -24.99 4.77
CA GLN A 343 -6.04 -26.08 4.96
C GLN A 343 -4.96 -26.09 3.87
N GLU A 344 -5.33 -25.93 2.61
CA GLU A 344 -4.38 -25.79 1.47
C GLU A 344 -3.41 -24.63 1.71
N LEU A 345 -3.91 -23.49 2.19
CA LEU A 345 -3.12 -22.30 2.49
C LEU A 345 -2.35 -22.38 3.82
N LYS A 346 -2.57 -23.41 4.63
CA LYS A 346 -2.07 -23.52 6.01
C LYS A 346 -2.49 -22.34 6.89
N ASP A 347 -3.68 -21.77 6.62
CA ASP A 347 -4.29 -20.72 7.40
C ASP A 347 -5.04 -21.30 8.60
N ARG A 348 -4.33 -21.50 9.71
CA ARG A 348 -4.92 -22.07 10.94
C ARG A 348 -6.07 -21.22 11.51
N VAL A 349 -6.05 -19.92 11.31
CA VAL A 349 -7.13 -19.02 11.75
C VAL A 349 -8.36 -19.22 10.88
N GLY A 350 -8.17 -19.26 9.56
CA GLY A 350 -9.24 -19.59 8.62
C GLY A 350 -9.86 -20.96 8.92
N GLU A 351 -9.05 -21.98 9.22
CA GLU A 351 -9.54 -23.30 9.65
C GLU A 351 -10.40 -23.19 10.92
N GLY A 352 -9.93 -22.44 11.93
CA GLY A 352 -10.67 -22.24 13.17
C GLY A 352 -12.02 -21.54 12.93
N ARG A 353 -12.04 -20.49 12.11
CA ARG A 353 -13.28 -19.79 11.72
C ARG A 353 -14.26 -20.72 10.99
N ALA A 354 -13.76 -21.53 10.06
CA ALA A 354 -14.60 -22.51 9.34
C ALA A 354 -15.19 -23.54 10.29
N CYS A 355 -14.40 -24.10 11.20
CA CYS A 355 -14.88 -25.07 12.20
C CYS A 355 -15.95 -24.46 13.12
N TRP A 356 -15.75 -23.22 13.59
CA TRP A 356 -16.76 -22.50 14.37
C TRP A 356 -18.09 -22.35 13.61
N SER A 357 -18.02 -21.84 12.37
CA SER A 357 -19.22 -21.64 11.54
C SER A 357 -19.94 -22.96 11.22
N LEU A 358 -19.18 -24.03 10.94
CA LEU A 358 -19.73 -25.38 10.71
C LEU A 358 -20.39 -25.94 11.97
N GLY A 359 -19.77 -25.76 13.14
CA GLY A 359 -20.36 -26.15 14.41
C GLY A 359 -21.72 -25.49 14.63
N ASN A 360 -21.80 -24.18 14.45
CA ASN A 360 -23.05 -23.43 14.61
C ASN A 360 -24.11 -23.83 13.59
N ALA A 361 -23.79 -24.02 12.32
CA ALA A 361 -24.71 -24.42 11.29
C ALA A 361 -25.26 -25.84 11.54
N HIS A 362 -24.40 -26.77 11.99
CA HIS A 362 -24.85 -28.13 12.38
C HIS A 362 -25.71 -28.13 13.66
N THR A 363 -25.43 -27.24 14.61
CA THR A 363 -26.29 -27.05 15.80
C THR A 363 -27.68 -26.58 15.38
N ALA A 364 -27.76 -25.59 14.47
CA ALA A 364 -29.04 -25.09 13.98
C ALA A 364 -29.87 -26.14 13.23
N LEU A 365 -29.22 -27.13 12.60
CA LEU A 365 -29.86 -28.26 11.94
C LEU A 365 -30.15 -29.47 12.89
N GLY A 366 -29.81 -29.37 14.17
CA GLY A 366 -29.95 -30.48 15.12
C GLY A 366 -28.93 -31.62 14.96
N ASN A 367 -27.90 -31.44 14.17
CA ASN A 367 -26.84 -32.43 13.89
C ASN A 367 -25.77 -32.43 15.00
N HIS A 368 -26.17 -32.77 16.23
CA HIS A 368 -25.33 -32.61 17.44
C HIS A 368 -23.97 -33.31 17.36
N GLN A 369 -23.86 -34.50 16.78
CA GLN A 369 -22.57 -35.19 16.65
C GLN A 369 -21.56 -34.40 15.78
N LYS A 370 -22.03 -33.87 14.64
CA LYS A 370 -21.17 -33.06 13.77
C LYS A 370 -20.86 -31.72 14.42
N ALA A 371 -21.81 -31.11 15.12
CA ALA A 371 -21.62 -29.88 15.85
C ALA A 371 -20.49 -30.02 16.90
N ILE A 372 -20.53 -31.06 17.71
CA ILE A 372 -19.51 -31.39 18.73
C ILE A 372 -18.14 -31.59 18.05
N HIS A 373 -18.10 -32.40 16.97
CA HIS A 373 -16.86 -32.67 16.24
C HIS A 373 -16.17 -31.37 15.75
N PHE A 374 -16.92 -30.43 15.17
CA PHE A 374 -16.36 -29.17 14.71
C PHE A 374 -16.02 -28.22 15.86
N ALA A 375 -16.80 -28.23 16.96
CA ALA A 375 -16.48 -27.47 18.17
C ALA A 375 -15.17 -27.94 18.82
N GLU A 376 -14.92 -29.23 18.89
CA GLU A 376 -13.66 -29.80 19.38
C GLU A 376 -12.48 -29.40 18.52
N LYS A 377 -12.62 -29.49 17.19
CA LYS A 377 -11.58 -29.02 16.25
C LYS A 377 -11.29 -27.54 16.45
N HIS A 378 -12.34 -26.71 16.54
CA HIS A 378 -12.18 -25.28 16.80
C HIS A 378 -11.43 -25.04 18.11
N LEU A 379 -11.78 -25.75 19.20
CA LEU A 379 -11.12 -25.61 20.49
C LEU A 379 -9.61 -25.96 20.43
N VAL A 380 -9.24 -27.01 19.70
CA VAL A 380 -7.84 -27.39 19.50
C VAL A 380 -7.09 -26.30 18.76
N ILE A 381 -7.63 -25.82 17.63
CA ILE A 381 -7.01 -24.77 16.83
C ILE A 381 -6.87 -23.47 17.64
N SER A 382 -7.89 -23.11 18.42
CA SER A 382 -7.88 -21.92 19.27
C SER A 382 -6.75 -21.96 20.31
N LYS A 383 -6.55 -23.10 20.95
CA LYS A 383 -5.46 -23.30 21.90
C LYS A 383 -4.08 -23.16 21.23
N GLU A 384 -3.90 -23.77 20.06
CA GLU A 384 -2.65 -23.66 19.29
C GLU A 384 -2.36 -22.20 18.90
N VAL A 385 -3.36 -21.48 18.41
CA VAL A 385 -3.21 -20.08 18.00
C VAL A 385 -2.92 -19.17 19.19
N LEU A 386 -3.59 -19.35 20.33
CA LEU A 386 -3.31 -18.60 21.57
C LEU A 386 -1.89 -18.82 22.07
N VAL A 387 -1.42 -20.06 22.09
CA VAL A 387 -0.05 -20.39 22.49
C VAL A 387 0.95 -19.72 21.56
N TYR A 388 0.72 -19.79 20.25
CA TYR A 388 1.60 -19.13 19.26
C TYR A 388 1.64 -17.61 19.45
N CYS A 389 0.50 -16.96 19.66
CA CYS A 389 0.42 -15.52 19.93
C CYS A 389 1.14 -15.15 21.23
N TYR A 390 0.99 -15.94 22.28
CA TYR A 390 1.69 -15.72 23.57
C TYR A 390 3.22 -15.81 23.40
N TRP A 391 3.73 -16.83 22.69
CA TRP A 391 5.15 -16.97 22.37
C TRP A 391 5.65 -15.83 21.48
N ALA A 392 4.90 -15.44 20.46
CA ALA A 392 5.26 -14.33 19.59
C ALA A 392 5.33 -12.99 20.34
N THR A 393 4.46 -12.75 21.33
CA THR A 393 4.52 -11.55 22.20
C THR A 393 5.71 -11.59 23.16
N LEU A 394 6.06 -12.74 23.70
CA LEU A 394 7.21 -12.89 24.60
C LEU A 394 8.57 -12.72 23.89
N TYR A 395 8.70 -13.16 22.64
CA TYR A 395 9.95 -13.12 21.90
C TYR A 395 10.10 -11.93 20.95
N SER A 396 9.03 -11.19 20.67
CA SER A 396 9.02 -10.05 19.76
C SER A 396 8.59 -8.78 20.49
N SER A 397 9.57 -8.05 21.03
CA SER A 397 9.36 -6.69 21.52
C SER A 397 9.00 -5.67 20.42
N ARG A 398 8.67 -6.11 19.20
CA ARG A 398 8.53 -5.28 18.00
C ARG A 398 7.33 -5.53 17.09
N SER A 399 6.35 -6.37 17.41
CA SER A 399 5.28 -6.59 16.43
C SER A 399 3.90 -6.09 16.87
N ASN A 400 3.55 -4.90 16.36
CA ASN A 400 2.15 -4.43 16.22
C ASN A 400 1.23 -5.46 15.48
N ALA A 401 1.82 -6.41 14.77
CA ALA A 401 1.10 -7.47 14.06
C ALA A 401 0.40 -8.44 15.01
N CYS A 402 1.01 -8.75 16.17
CA CYS A 402 0.38 -9.61 17.18
C CYS A 402 -0.80 -8.91 17.88
N TYR A 403 -0.73 -7.59 18.07
CA TYR A 403 -1.85 -6.84 18.65
C TYR A 403 -3.05 -6.77 17.69
N GLN A 404 -2.79 -6.60 16.39
CA GLN A 404 -3.84 -6.68 15.36
C GLN A 404 -4.45 -8.09 15.27
N TYR A 405 -3.64 -9.11 15.47
CA TYR A 405 -4.08 -10.51 15.46
C TYR A 405 -4.91 -10.86 16.71
N LEU A 406 -4.51 -10.38 17.89
CA LEU A 406 -5.24 -10.58 19.15
C LEU A 406 -6.55 -9.77 19.18
N SER A 407 -6.59 -8.54 18.67
CA SER A 407 -7.83 -7.76 18.63
C SER A 407 -8.85 -8.34 17.68
N SER A 408 -8.43 -8.84 16.51
CA SER A 408 -9.33 -9.54 15.57
C SER A 408 -9.74 -10.94 16.07
N SER A 409 -8.94 -11.57 16.93
CA SER A 409 -9.25 -12.90 17.51
C SER A 409 -10.01 -12.78 18.83
N HIS A 410 -9.78 -11.76 19.66
CA HIS A 410 -10.47 -11.56 20.94
C HIS A 410 -11.96 -11.23 20.75
N SER A 411 -12.32 -10.47 19.73
CA SER A 411 -13.72 -10.24 19.40
C SER A 411 -14.45 -11.51 18.93
N ALA A 412 -13.70 -12.54 18.50
CA ALA A 412 -14.25 -13.84 18.10
C ALA A 412 -14.25 -14.89 19.24
N PHE A 413 -13.53 -14.67 20.35
CA PHE A 413 -13.29 -15.68 21.38
C PHE A 413 -13.97 -15.44 22.74
N CYS A 414 -14.50 -14.24 23.01
CA CYS A 414 -15.14 -13.92 24.29
C CYS A 414 -16.67 -13.84 24.17
N TRP A 415 -17.33 -14.99 24.04
CA TRP A 415 -18.77 -15.07 24.23
C TRP A 415 -19.10 -16.24 25.13
N THR A 416 -19.58 -15.95 26.32
CA THR A 416 -20.19 -16.91 27.22
C THR A 416 -21.61 -17.20 26.78
N SER A 417 -22.11 -18.38 27.13
CA SER A 417 -23.39 -18.96 26.71
C SER A 417 -24.65 -18.13 27.03
N GLU A 418 -24.55 -16.98 27.68
CA GLU A 418 -25.68 -16.15 28.09
C GLU A 418 -26.10 -15.07 27.09
N GLU A 419 -25.25 -14.76 26.05
CA GLU A 419 -25.53 -13.66 25.11
C GLU A 419 -26.19 -14.11 23.79
N LEU A 420 -26.56 -15.35 23.67
CA LEU A 420 -27.18 -15.93 22.45
C LEU A 420 -28.64 -15.48 22.19
N HIS A 421 -29.24 -14.64 23.05
CA HIS A 421 -30.67 -14.31 22.97
C HIS A 421 -31.03 -12.85 22.69
N GLY A 422 -30.09 -11.99 22.37
CA GLY A 422 -30.39 -10.58 22.10
C GLY A 422 -29.46 -9.89 21.14
N ASN A 423 -29.95 -9.52 19.98
CA ASN A 423 -29.47 -8.47 19.07
C ASN A 423 -27.96 -8.37 18.75
N ASN A 424 -27.36 -9.40 18.15
CA ASN A 424 -25.96 -9.32 17.74
C ASN A 424 -25.70 -9.68 16.27
N LEU A 425 -26.33 -8.93 15.35
CA LEU A 425 -26.00 -8.99 13.91
C LEU A 425 -24.63 -8.36 13.58
N LEU A 426 -24.08 -7.53 14.47
CA LEU A 426 -22.88 -6.75 14.21
C LEU A 426 -21.56 -7.53 14.26
N ILE A 427 -21.53 -8.71 14.86
CA ILE A 427 -20.30 -9.45 15.18
C ILE A 427 -19.95 -10.53 14.15
N ILE A 428 -20.88 -10.91 13.30
CA ILE A 428 -20.66 -11.99 12.30
C ILE A 428 -19.78 -11.53 11.12
N ILE A 429 -19.48 -10.22 10.98
CA ILE A 429 -18.90 -9.65 9.76
C ILE A 429 -17.52 -9.02 9.97
N GLN A 430 -16.98 -9.00 11.16
CA GLN A 430 -15.57 -8.67 11.40
C GLN A 430 -14.73 -9.94 11.35
#